data_bbd169b1ece82a757d7c1c59be3f73cf
#
_entry.id   bbd169b1ece82a757d7c1c59be3f73cf
#
_cell.length_a   1.000
_cell.length_b   1.000
_cell.length_c   1.000
_cell.angle_alpha   90.00
_cell.angle_beta   90.00
_cell.angle_gamma   90.00
#
_symmetry.space_group_name_H-M   'P 1'
#
loop_
_entity.id
_entity.type
_entity.pdbx_description
1 polymer ?
#
loop_
_entity_poly.entity_id
_entity_poly.type
_entity_poly.pdbx_seq_one_letter_code
_entity_poly.pdbx_strand_id
1 'polypeptide(L)'
;MDGILIDNLVLFSALVYYAVLIVVYLLRAHELTELELKLSPVFSALLVPFALLWVINLLIGSSSGRLITGFPIVIYLAYDLWYRAITRKKPLHNPDRWPVGQIIYVLLLFIGSIGLNWYGFLVSDTYGYIPVVSFFLMMSSFAYYQYRYEKRKKGQED
;
A
#
# COMPACT_ATOMS: atom_id res chain seq x y z
N MET A 1 -16.08 -17.03 14.80
CA MET A 1 -15.34 -15.76 14.99
C MET A 1 -16.29 -14.67 14.54
N ASP A 2 -16.57 -13.69 15.37
CA ASP A 2 -17.58 -12.68 15.08
C ASP A 2 -17.17 -11.82 13.89
N GLY A 3 -18.08 -11.59 12.94
CA GLY A 3 -17.79 -10.83 11.72
C GLY A 3 -17.23 -9.44 12.02
N ILE A 4 -17.70 -8.81 13.13
CA ILE A 4 -17.20 -7.52 13.63
C ILE A 4 -15.70 -7.56 13.97
N LEU A 5 -15.22 -8.65 14.56
CA LEU A 5 -13.78 -8.78 14.89
C LEU A 5 -12.93 -8.82 13.63
N ILE A 6 -13.38 -9.54 12.61
CA ILE A 6 -12.67 -9.61 11.33
C ILE A 6 -12.65 -8.25 10.65
N ASP A 7 -13.78 -7.53 10.61
CA ASP A 7 -13.87 -6.20 10.02
C ASP A 7 -12.92 -5.22 10.73
N ASN A 8 -12.84 -5.26 12.07
CA ASN A 8 -11.89 -4.45 12.85
C ASN A 8 -10.43 -4.78 12.52
N LEU A 9 -10.09 -6.07 12.38
CA LEU A 9 -8.74 -6.50 12.04
C LEU A 9 -8.36 -6.10 10.61
N VAL A 10 -9.30 -6.18 9.66
CA VAL A 10 -9.08 -5.70 8.28
C VAL A 10 -8.85 -4.19 8.27
N LEU A 11 -9.67 -3.41 8.98
CA LEU A 11 -9.50 -1.97 9.09
C LEU A 11 -8.15 -1.60 9.71
N PHE A 12 -7.78 -2.24 10.82
CA PHE A 12 -6.48 -2.02 11.46
C PHE A 12 -5.32 -2.32 10.50
N SER A 13 -5.40 -3.45 9.79
CA SER A 13 -4.39 -3.82 8.80
C SER A 13 -4.32 -2.82 7.63
N ALA A 14 -5.46 -2.25 7.21
CA ALA A 14 -5.50 -1.18 6.22
C ALA A 14 -4.80 0.10 6.72
N LEU A 15 -5.00 0.47 7.98
CA LEU A 15 -4.31 1.62 8.58
C LEU A 15 -2.80 1.39 8.64
N VAL A 16 -2.36 0.18 9.04
CA VAL A 16 -0.94 -0.20 9.03
C VAL A 16 -0.37 -0.11 7.61
N TYR A 17 -1.10 -0.59 6.61
CA TYR A 17 -0.70 -0.48 5.21
C TYR A 17 -0.46 0.97 4.78
N TYR A 18 -1.42 1.88 5.03
CA TYR A 18 -1.25 3.29 4.69
C TYR A 18 -0.11 3.94 5.48
N ALA A 19 0.04 3.62 6.76
CA ALA A 19 1.14 4.14 7.58
C ALA A 19 2.51 3.71 7.02
N VAL A 20 2.65 2.46 6.61
CA VAL A 20 3.87 1.95 5.97
C VAL A 20 4.18 2.73 4.68
N LEU A 21 3.18 2.96 3.83
CA LEU A 21 3.37 3.71 2.58
C LEU A 21 3.76 5.17 2.84
N ILE A 22 3.13 5.83 3.81
CA ILE A 22 3.48 7.20 4.21
C ILE A 22 4.95 7.25 4.65
N VAL A 23 5.37 6.33 5.52
CA VAL A 23 6.76 6.26 5.99
C VAL A 23 7.72 6.03 4.82
N VAL A 24 7.42 5.11 3.91
CA VAL A 24 8.23 4.85 2.72
C VAL A 24 8.39 6.10 1.86
N TYR A 25 7.31 6.84 1.58
CA TYR A 25 7.39 8.07 0.79
C TYR A 25 8.17 9.18 1.51
N LEU A 26 8.04 9.30 2.83
CA LEU A 26 8.83 10.25 3.61
C LEU A 26 10.31 9.89 3.63
N LEU A 27 10.66 8.62 3.79
CA LEU A 27 12.06 8.16 3.71
C LEU A 27 12.68 8.50 2.36
N ARG A 28 11.93 8.28 1.27
CA ARG A 28 12.37 8.64 -0.09
C ARG A 28 12.49 10.15 -0.30
N ALA A 29 11.56 10.93 0.24
CA ALA A 29 11.62 12.39 0.18
C ALA A 29 12.88 12.96 0.85
N HIS A 30 13.41 12.26 1.86
CA HIS A 30 14.61 12.64 2.60
C HIS A 30 15.86 11.85 2.19
N GLU A 31 15.82 11.08 1.08
CA GLU A 31 16.94 10.28 0.55
C GLU A 31 17.47 9.17 1.49
N LEU A 32 16.65 8.77 2.45
CA LEU A 32 16.98 7.71 3.40
C LEU A 32 16.74 6.31 2.80
N THR A 33 17.21 6.10 1.56
CA THR A 33 16.99 4.84 0.81
C THR A 33 17.65 3.64 1.47
N GLU A 34 18.79 3.81 2.15
CA GLU A 34 19.42 2.73 2.90
C GLU A 34 18.57 2.29 4.09
N LEU A 35 17.95 3.25 4.79
CA LEU A 35 17.05 2.96 5.90
C LEU A 35 15.78 2.28 5.38
N GLU A 36 15.21 2.74 4.26
CA GLU A 36 14.08 2.07 3.61
C GLU A 36 14.41 0.60 3.29
N LEU A 37 15.58 0.33 2.73
CA LEU A 37 16.01 -1.03 2.41
C LEU A 37 16.18 -1.92 3.64
N LYS A 38 16.75 -1.38 4.72
CA LYS A 38 16.87 -2.09 6.00
C LYS A 38 15.51 -2.40 6.63
N LEU A 39 14.55 -1.48 6.53
CA LEU A 39 13.21 -1.63 7.08
C LEU A 39 12.25 -2.42 6.16
N SER A 40 12.61 -2.61 4.89
CA SER A 40 11.76 -3.28 3.89
C SER A 40 11.24 -4.65 4.35
N PRO A 41 12.02 -5.56 4.99
CA PRO A 41 11.50 -6.82 5.51
C PRO A 41 10.43 -6.62 6.59
N VAL A 42 10.61 -5.63 7.46
CA VAL A 42 9.65 -5.29 8.52
C VAL A 42 8.36 -4.78 7.88
N PHE A 43 8.45 -3.88 6.91
CA PHE A 43 7.29 -3.38 6.19
C PHE A 43 6.51 -4.50 5.49
N SER A 44 7.22 -5.42 4.84
CA SER A 44 6.58 -6.59 4.21
C SER A 44 5.89 -7.49 5.24
N ALA A 45 6.53 -7.74 6.39
CA ALA A 45 5.95 -8.54 7.45
C ALA A 45 4.68 -7.91 8.05
N LEU A 46 4.63 -6.59 8.17
CA LEU A 46 3.44 -5.86 8.65
C LEU A 46 2.24 -5.98 7.70
N LEU A 47 2.46 -6.30 6.43
CA LEU A 47 1.41 -6.43 5.42
C LEU A 47 0.87 -7.88 5.31
N VAL A 48 1.61 -8.88 5.80
CA VAL A 48 1.18 -10.29 5.77
C VAL A 48 -0.17 -10.54 6.47
N PRO A 49 -0.46 -9.95 7.65
CA PRO A 49 -1.75 -10.13 8.31
C PRO A 49 -2.94 -9.78 7.44
N PHE A 50 -2.82 -8.77 6.57
CA PHE A 50 -3.89 -8.41 5.65
C PHE A 50 -4.24 -9.55 4.68
N ALA A 51 -3.23 -10.16 4.06
CA ALA A 51 -3.44 -11.29 3.15
C ALA A 51 -4.07 -12.49 3.88
N LEU A 52 -3.63 -12.77 5.12
CA LEU A 52 -4.20 -13.82 5.95
C LEU A 52 -5.67 -13.54 6.29
N LEU A 53 -6.02 -12.32 6.66
CA LEU A 53 -7.40 -11.92 6.94
C LEU A 53 -8.29 -12.05 5.71
N TRP A 54 -7.78 -11.76 4.52
CA TRP A 54 -8.52 -11.95 3.29
C TRP A 54 -8.81 -13.44 3.03
N VAL A 55 -7.80 -14.32 3.23
CA VAL A 55 -8.00 -15.78 3.13
C VAL A 55 -9.02 -16.28 4.16
N ILE A 56 -8.96 -15.78 5.40
CA ILE A 56 -9.96 -16.10 6.42
C ILE A 56 -11.36 -15.68 5.96
N ASN A 57 -11.52 -14.47 5.43
CA ASN A 57 -12.79 -13.99 4.88
C ASN A 57 -13.33 -14.92 3.76
N LEU A 58 -12.44 -15.42 2.91
CA LEU A 58 -12.80 -16.40 1.88
C LEU A 58 -13.31 -17.72 2.49
N LEU A 59 -12.60 -18.24 3.50
CA LEU A 59 -12.92 -19.53 4.13
C LEU A 59 -14.22 -19.49 4.94
N ILE A 60 -14.57 -18.38 5.55
CA ILE A 60 -15.82 -18.24 6.33
C ILE A 60 -17.03 -17.88 5.47
N GLY A 61 -16.86 -17.77 4.13
CA GLY A 61 -17.95 -17.46 3.22
C GLY A 61 -18.47 -16.02 3.35
N SER A 62 -17.58 -15.06 3.57
CA SER A 62 -17.94 -13.64 3.60
C SER A 62 -18.61 -13.18 2.31
N SER A 63 -19.37 -12.07 2.36
CA SER A 63 -20.08 -11.54 1.21
C SER A 63 -19.16 -11.32 0.01
N SER A 64 -19.65 -11.59 -1.21
CA SER A 64 -18.90 -11.41 -2.45
C SER A 64 -18.31 -10.01 -2.58
N GLY A 65 -19.02 -8.98 -2.10
CA GLY A 65 -18.53 -7.59 -2.10
C GLY A 65 -17.23 -7.44 -1.31
N ARG A 66 -17.13 -8.00 -0.10
CA ARG A 66 -15.93 -7.95 0.74
C ARG A 66 -14.74 -8.69 0.11
N LEU A 67 -14.99 -9.80 -0.55
CA LEU A 67 -13.95 -10.58 -1.23
C LEU A 67 -13.42 -9.84 -2.46
N ILE A 68 -14.30 -9.28 -3.28
CA ILE A 68 -13.93 -8.53 -4.49
C ILE A 68 -13.13 -7.28 -4.14
N THR A 69 -13.55 -6.52 -3.12
CA THR A 69 -12.87 -5.28 -2.74
C THR A 69 -11.50 -5.51 -2.08
N GLY A 70 -11.31 -6.63 -1.38
CA GLY A 70 -10.03 -7.00 -0.79
C GLY A 70 -9.05 -7.67 -1.76
N PHE A 71 -9.54 -8.23 -2.89
CA PHE A 71 -8.70 -8.98 -3.83
C PHE A 71 -7.55 -8.16 -4.46
N PRO A 72 -7.77 -6.92 -4.93
CA PRO A 72 -6.71 -6.14 -5.57
C PRO A 72 -5.51 -5.87 -4.66
N ILE A 73 -5.73 -5.65 -3.36
CA ILE A 73 -4.61 -5.42 -2.43
C ILE A 73 -3.79 -6.69 -2.21
N VAL A 74 -4.42 -7.87 -2.24
CA VAL A 74 -3.71 -9.14 -2.14
C VAL A 74 -2.82 -9.35 -3.37
N ILE A 75 -3.32 -9.03 -4.57
CA ILE A 75 -2.52 -9.08 -5.80
C ILE A 75 -1.35 -8.11 -5.71
N TYR A 76 -1.60 -6.88 -5.23
CA TYR A 76 -0.53 -5.89 -5.03
C TYR A 76 0.54 -6.43 -4.07
N LEU A 77 0.16 -6.98 -2.93
CA LEU A 77 1.10 -7.53 -1.95
C LEU A 77 1.89 -8.72 -2.53
N ALA A 78 1.22 -9.62 -3.24
CA ALA A 78 1.89 -10.74 -3.91
C ALA A 78 2.91 -10.25 -4.95
N TYR A 79 2.53 -9.23 -5.74
CA TYR A 79 3.42 -8.60 -6.72
C TYR A 79 4.61 -7.91 -6.05
N ASP A 80 4.39 -7.15 -4.95
CA ASP A 80 5.45 -6.47 -4.20
C ASP A 80 6.44 -7.48 -3.60
N LEU A 81 5.94 -8.55 -2.98
CA LEU A 81 6.77 -9.63 -2.43
C LEU A 81 7.57 -10.34 -3.53
N TRP A 82 6.93 -10.69 -4.64
CA TRP A 82 7.59 -11.31 -5.79
C TRP A 82 8.70 -10.41 -6.34
N TYR A 83 8.39 -9.14 -6.55
CA TYR A 83 9.32 -8.18 -7.10
C TYR A 83 10.55 -7.98 -6.20
N ARG A 84 10.35 -7.84 -4.89
CA ARG A 84 11.44 -7.63 -3.92
C ARG A 84 12.23 -8.89 -3.63
N ALA A 85 11.53 -10.02 -3.38
CA ALA A 85 12.17 -11.26 -2.95
C ALA A 85 12.88 -11.98 -4.11
N ILE A 86 12.26 -12.04 -5.29
CA ILE A 86 12.79 -12.83 -6.41
C ILE A 86 13.74 -12.00 -7.28
N THR A 87 13.38 -10.77 -7.57
CA THR A 87 14.21 -9.94 -8.46
C THR A 87 15.37 -9.27 -7.76
N ARG A 88 15.37 -9.21 -6.41
CA ARG A 88 16.35 -8.48 -5.58
C ARG A 88 16.63 -7.06 -6.08
N LYS A 89 15.77 -6.54 -6.93
CA LYS A 89 15.91 -5.21 -7.49
C LYS A 89 15.39 -4.21 -6.48
N LYS A 90 16.18 -3.17 -6.24
CA LYS A 90 15.70 -1.99 -5.50
C LYS A 90 14.39 -1.54 -6.16
N PRO A 91 13.35 -1.14 -5.38
CA PRO A 91 12.19 -0.51 -5.99
C PRO A 91 12.69 0.61 -6.88
N LEU A 92 12.50 0.43 -8.18
CA LEU A 92 13.07 1.30 -9.19
C LEU A 92 12.45 2.67 -9.05
N HIS A 93 13.27 3.57 -8.59
CA HIS A 93 12.91 4.94 -8.43
C HIS A 93 13.72 5.77 -9.42
N ASN A 94 13.44 5.57 -10.70
CA ASN A 94 13.81 6.48 -11.75
C ASN A 94 12.53 6.98 -12.42
N PRO A 95 11.99 8.14 -12.01
CA PRO A 95 10.80 8.71 -12.62
C PRO A 95 10.99 9.04 -14.11
N ASP A 96 12.23 9.14 -14.57
CA ASP A 96 12.53 9.42 -16.00
C ASP A 96 12.39 8.17 -16.89
N ARG A 97 12.30 6.99 -16.28
CA ARG A 97 12.10 5.73 -17.02
C ARG A 97 11.09 4.87 -16.24
N TRP A 98 9.86 4.92 -16.66
CA TRP A 98 8.80 4.06 -16.10
C TRP A 98 8.81 2.70 -16.81
N PRO A 99 9.57 1.72 -16.33
CA PRO A 99 9.45 0.37 -16.86
C PRO A 99 8.03 -0.14 -16.59
N VAL A 100 7.52 -0.94 -17.52
CA VAL A 100 6.14 -1.49 -17.44
C VAL A 100 5.82 -2.09 -16.06
N GLY A 101 6.79 -2.76 -15.43
CA GLY A 101 6.62 -3.30 -14.08
C GLY A 101 6.33 -2.25 -13.00
N GLN A 102 6.89 -1.06 -13.12
CA GLN A 102 6.62 0.05 -12.19
C GLN A 102 5.23 0.64 -12.41
N ILE A 103 4.79 0.74 -13.66
CA ILE A 103 3.43 1.18 -13.99
C ILE A 103 2.42 0.20 -13.40
N ILE A 104 2.62 -1.11 -13.59
CA ILE A 104 1.78 -2.15 -13.01
C ILE A 104 1.75 -2.03 -11.48
N TYR A 105 2.92 -1.86 -10.84
CA TYR A 105 3.02 -1.69 -9.40
C TYR A 105 2.17 -0.52 -8.89
N VAL A 106 2.28 0.65 -9.54
CA VAL A 106 1.52 1.84 -9.15
C VAL A 106 0.02 1.65 -9.39
N LEU A 107 -0.36 1.06 -10.51
CA LEU A 107 -1.77 0.76 -10.79
C LEU A 107 -2.37 -0.19 -9.75
N LEU A 108 -1.67 -1.27 -9.42
CA LEU A 108 -2.12 -2.22 -8.39
C LEU A 108 -2.21 -1.56 -7.01
N LEU A 109 -1.27 -0.67 -6.67
CA LEU A 109 -1.31 0.11 -5.45
C LEU A 109 -2.59 0.96 -5.36
N PHE A 110 -2.92 1.68 -6.44
CA PHE A 110 -4.12 2.54 -6.48
C PHE A 110 -5.40 1.71 -6.43
N ILE A 111 -5.51 0.69 -7.27
CA ILE A 111 -6.69 -0.19 -7.32
C ILE A 111 -6.88 -0.89 -5.96
N GLY A 112 -5.79 -1.37 -5.35
CA GLY A 112 -5.82 -1.96 -4.02
C GLY A 112 -6.30 -0.98 -2.95
N SER A 113 -5.82 0.27 -2.98
CA SER A 113 -6.24 1.32 -2.05
C SER A 113 -7.72 1.68 -2.21
N ILE A 114 -8.21 1.80 -3.46
CA ILE A 114 -9.63 2.01 -3.72
C ILE A 114 -10.46 0.84 -3.18
N GLY A 115 -10.02 -0.40 -3.38
CA GLY A 115 -10.67 -1.58 -2.83
C GLY A 115 -10.77 -1.55 -1.31
N LEU A 116 -9.70 -1.16 -0.60
CA LEU A 116 -9.71 -1.01 0.86
C LEU A 116 -10.71 0.05 1.33
N ASN A 117 -10.75 1.20 0.66
CA ASN A 117 -11.69 2.26 1.00
C ASN A 117 -13.14 1.77 0.81
N TRP A 118 -13.40 1.06 -0.29
CA TRP A 118 -14.73 0.49 -0.57
C TRP A 118 -15.11 -0.58 0.44
N TYR A 119 -14.15 -1.44 0.84
CA TYR A 119 -14.39 -2.43 1.90
C TYR A 119 -14.89 -1.77 3.17
N GLY A 120 -14.28 -0.67 3.60
CA GLY A 120 -14.72 0.09 4.76
C GLY A 120 -16.19 0.53 4.67
N PHE A 121 -16.62 1.06 3.53
CA PHE A 121 -18.01 1.47 3.31
C PHE A 121 -19.00 0.29 3.27
N LEU A 122 -18.56 -0.92 2.90
CA LEU A 122 -19.39 -2.12 3.01
C LEU A 122 -19.64 -2.55 4.45
N VAL A 123 -18.81 -2.07 5.40
CA VAL A 123 -18.99 -2.34 6.83
C VAL A 123 -19.87 -1.25 7.46
N SER A 124 -19.48 0.00 7.34
CA SER A 124 -20.26 1.18 7.72
C SER A 124 -19.61 2.47 7.20
N ASP A 125 -20.36 3.58 7.20
CA ASP A 125 -19.85 4.87 6.75
C ASP A 125 -18.60 5.29 7.57
N THR A 126 -18.61 5.13 8.88
CA THR A 126 -17.46 5.46 9.75
C THR A 126 -16.23 4.65 9.38
N TYR A 127 -16.39 3.34 9.13
CA TYR A 127 -15.30 2.46 8.69
C TYR A 127 -14.79 2.82 7.30
N GLY A 128 -15.62 3.37 6.43
CA GLY A 128 -15.24 3.85 5.10
C GLY A 128 -14.41 5.14 5.15
N TYR A 129 -14.79 6.11 5.99
CA TYR A 129 -14.07 7.38 6.06
C TYR A 129 -12.65 7.26 6.62
N ILE A 130 -12.39 6.33 7.54
CA ILE A 130 -11.06 6.16 8.15
C ILE A 130 -9.98 5.82 7.09
N PRO A 131 -10.12 4.76 6.27
CA PRO A 131 -9.14 4.47 5.23
C PRO A 131 -9.11 5.54 4.14
N VAL A 132 -10.20 6.24 3.83
CA VAL A 132 -10.22 7.36 2.88
C VAL A 132 -9.33 8.50 3.37
N VAL A 133 -9.42 8.92 4.62
CA VAL A 133 -8.53 9.94 5.19
C VAL A 133 -7.07 9.48 5.14
N SER A 134 -6.81 8.22 5.49
CA SER A 134 -5.46 7.63 5.45
C SER A 134 -4.91 7.58 4.02
N PHE A 135 -5.76 7.29 3.03
CA PHE A 135 -5.40 7.35 1.61
C PHE A 135 -5.00 8.75 1.18
N PHE A 136 -5.74 9.80 1.57
CA PHE A 136 -5.36 11.18 1.25
C PHE A 136 -4.05 11.61 1.92
N LEU A 137 -3.78 11.17 3.15
CA LEU A 137 -2.50 11.40 3.82
C LEU A 137 -1.35 10.71 3.07
N MET A 138 -1.56 9.47 2.62
CA MET A 138 -0.61 8.75 1.78
C MET A 138 -0.36 9.49 0.46
N MET A 139 -1.41 9.95 -0.22
CA MET A 139 -1.29 10.73 -1.46
C MET A 139 -0.54 12.05 -1.25
N SER A 140 -0.77 12.73 -0.14
CA SER A 140 -0.04 13.95 0.23
C SER A 140 1.45 13.67 0.45
N SER A 141 1.80 12.56 1.11
CA SER A 141 3.20 12.15 1.30
C SER A 141 3.87 11.77 -0.02
N PHE A 142 3.15 11.13 -0.94
CA PHE A 142 3.61 10.83 -2.28
C PHE A 142 3.85 12.12 -3.09
N ALA A 143 2.90 13.08 -3.07
CA ALA A 143 3.05 14.36 -3.75
C ALA A 143 4.23 15.17 -3.20
N TYR A 144 4.41 15.17 -1.87
CA TYR A 144 5.59 15.79 -1.23
C TYR A 144 6.90 15.17 -1.70
N TYR A 145 6.95 13.85 -1.79
CA TYR A 145 8.10 13.14 -2.30
C TYR A 145 8.40 13.55 -3.77
N GLN A 146 7.39 13.57 -4.66
CA GLN A 146 7.56 13.99 -6.06
C GLN A 146 8.07 15.44 -6.16
N TYR A 147 7.50 16.35 -5.38
CA TYR A 147 7.96 17.74 -5.32
C TYR A 147 9.44 17.84 -4.91
N ARG A 148 9.84 17.10 -3.88
CA ARG A 148 11.25 17.07 -3.41
C ARG A 148 12.18 16.51 -4.48
N TYR A 149 11.75 15.48 -5.18
CA TYR A 149 12.51 14.86 -6.26
C TYR A 149 12.73 15.85 -7.42
N GLU A 150 11.67 16.49 -7.92
CA GLU A 150 11.78 17.45 -9.02
C GLU A 150 12.64 18.65 -8.65
N LYS A 151 12.52 19.15 -7.42
CA LYS A 151 13.34 20.27 -6.94
C LYS A 151 14.83 19.93 -6.95
N ARG A 152 15.20 18.69 -6.55
CA ARG A 152 16.59 18.24 -6.58
C ARG A 152 17.13 18.11 -8.00
N LYS A 153 16.31 17.56 -8.90
CA LYS A 153 16.70 17.43 -10.32
C LYS A 153 17.04 18.80 -10.93
N LYS A 154 16.22 19.80 -10.71
CA LYS A 154 16.47 21.16 -11.19
C LYS A 154 17.73 21.80 -10.59
N GLY A 155 18.03 21.58 -9.32
CA GLY A 155 19.24 22.10 -8.68
C GLY A 155 20.54 21.34 -9.01
N GLN A 156 20.47 20.29 -9.82
CA GLN A 156 21.64 19.60 -10.36
C GLN A 156 21.95 19.98 -11.81
N GLU A 157 21.03 20.66 -12.47
CA GLU A 157 21.17 21.14 -13.85
C GLU A 157 21.78 22.56 -13.93
N ASP A 158 21.85 23.28 -12.77
CA ASP A 158 22.53 24.57 -12.58
C ASP A 158 23.98 24.39 -12.07
#